data_a454bd25278f529592d4cdd381d799b3
#
_entry.id   a454bd25278f529592d4cdd381d799b3
#
_cell.length_a   1.000
_cell.length_b   1.000
_cell.length_c   1.000
_cell.angle_alpha   90.00
_cell.angle_beta   90.00
_cell.angle_gamma   90.00
#
_symmetry.space_group_name_H-M   'P 1'
#
loop_
_entity.id
_entity.type
_entity.pdbx_description
1 polymer ?
#
loop_
_entity_poly.entity_id
_entity_poly.type
_entity_poly.pdbx_seq_one_letter_code
_entity_poly.pdbx_strand_id
1 'polypeptide(L)'
;MKIAITGCGIGGLAIANLLADTDHEITLYDQFDTPAPVGSGLVIQPVGLRVLEKMGAAEDALAYGAAGYQMLGHESHTGRKVLDVSYGPNGGNSFGLGIHRASLFEALLNASQRKGVSITTASRVTGTTLLNRKHTLDLTGKTAGPFDLVIDASGAKSPLSPMTAKPLPYGAIWGTVDWPETTSLSYSRLQQRYRRASNMIGILPIGTLPNDNSPKAALFWSMPRNDFTLWENTPIDEWRKGAIGLWSELAPFVEQIQSHSQMTHARYSHGTLRKPYSQGLVHIGDAAHRASPQLGQGANMALLDAYALAHCLKHYALEQALAEYHKSRKRHVKIYQAMSWMFTPMYQSDSRILPILRDWLLAPSSTVPPAPKILTSLVKGTMVSPHRGIDI
;
A
#
# COMPACT_ATOMS: atom_id res chain seq x y z
N MET A 1 23.24 -11.71 -14.95
CA MET A 1 23.35 -10.23 -14.94
C MET A 1 23.66 -9.77 -13.54
N LYS A 2 24.35 -8.62 -13.42
CA LYS A 2 24.46 -7.91 -12.13
C LYS A 2 23.30 -6.93 -11.99
N ILE A 3 22.48 -7.12 -10.95
CA ILE A 3 21.27 -6.35 -10.72
C ILE A 3 21.39 -5.62 -9.37
N ALA A 4 21.22 -4.31 -9.40
CA ALA A 4 21.03 -3.52 -8.20
C ALA A 4 19.54 -3.23 -7.98
N ILE A 5 19.08 -3.42 -6.75
CA ILE A 5 17.72 -3.05 -6.32
C ILE A 5 17.86 -1.92 -5.29
N THR A 6 17.11 -0.84 -5.44
CA THR A 6 17.18 0.30 -4.52
C THR A 6 15.92 0.38 -3.67
N GLY A 7 16.08 0.36 -2.34
CA GLY A 7 15.01 0.42 -1.35
C GLY A 7 14.53 -0.96 -0.86
N CYS A 8 14.76 -1.23 0.43
CA CYS A 8 14.36 -2.45 1.14
C CYS A 8 12.92 -2.37 1.67
N GLY A 9 11.99 -1.89 0.83
CA GLY A 9 10.56 -1.87 1.13
C GLY A 9 9.85 -3.11 0.56
N ILE A 10 8.50 -3.09 0.56
CA ILE A 10 7.66 -4.19 0.05
C ILE A 10 8.05 -4.60 -1.37
N GLY A 11 8.19 -3.63 -2.28
CA GLY A 11 8.55 -3.92 -3.68
C GLY A 11 9.99 -4.43 -3.84
N GLY A 12 10.94 -3.86 -3.10
CA GLY A 12 12.35 -4.25 -3.17
C GLY A 12 12.62 -5.64 -2.62
N LEU A 13 12.06 -5.97 -1.44
CA LEU A 13 12.14 -7.32 -0.89
C LEU A 13 11.43 -8.33 -1.78
N ALA A 14 10.26 -7.95 -2.34
CA ALA A 14 9.52 -8.83 -3.23
C ALA A 14 10.32 -9.19 -4.49
N ILE A 15 10.86 -8.19 -5.19
CA ILE A 15 11.63 -8.48 -6.42
C ILE A 15 12.94 -9.20 -6.13
N ALA A 16 13.62 -8.87 -5.03
CA ALA A 16 14.84 -9.56 -4.62
C ALA A 16 14.58 -11.05 -4.33
N ASN A 17 13.53 -11.34 -3.55
CA ASN A 17 13.11 -12.72 -3.26
C ASN A 17 12.75 -13.50 -4.54
N LEU A 18 11.96 -12.91 -5.42
CA LEU A 18 11.51 -13.56 -6.66
C LEU A 18 12.63 -13.80 -7.67
N LEU A 19 13.71 -13.04 -7.60
CA LEU A 19 14.89 -13.21 -8.45
C LEU A 19 15.99 -14.07 -7.79
N ALA A 20 15.92 -14.35 -6.50
CA ALA A 20 16.95 -15.06 -5.75
C ALA A 20 17.24 -16.47 -6.32
N ASP A 21 16.22 -17.13 -6.90
CA ASP A 21 16.35 -18.46 -7.51
C ASP A 21 16.79 -18.40 -8.99
N THR A 22 17.44 -17.30 -9.43
CA THR A 22 17.95 -17.12 -10.79
C THR A 22 19.47 -17.00 -10.79
N ASP A 23 20.10 -17.15 -11.96
CA ASP A 23 21.55 -16.95 -12.15
C ASP A 23 21.96 -15.45 -12.13
N HIS A 24 21.16 -14.58 -11.56
CA HIS A 24 21.45 -13.17 -11.45
C HIS A 24 22.18 -12.86 -10.14
N GLU A 25 23.22 -12.04 -10.21
CA GLU A 25 23.89 -11.49 -9.03
C GLU A 25 23.09 -10.28 -8.55
N ILE A 26 22.42 -10.40 -7.39
CA ILE A 26 21.48 -9.40 -6.89
C ILE A 26 22.05 -8.75 -5.64
N THR A 27 22.04 -7.41 -5.60
CA THR A 27 22.34 -6.63 -4.40
C THR A 27 21.21 -5.64 -4.13
N LEU A 28 20.63 -5.71 -2.94
CA LEU A 28 19.58 -4.80 -2.47
C LEU A 28 20.22 -3.71 -1.60
N TYR A 29 20.07 -2.44 -1.98
CA TYR A 29 20.61 -1.26 -1.28
C TYR A 29 19.53 -0.58 -0.46
N ASP A 30 19.81 -0.29 0.81
CA ASP A 30 18.91 0.49 1.67
C ASP A 30 19.65 1.59 2.44
N GLN A 31 18.93 2.67 2.71
CA GLN A 31 19.47 3.86 3.40
C GLN A 31 19.60 3.68 4.90
N PHE A 32 18.88 2.77 5.52
CA PHE A 32 18.91 2.52 6.95
C PHE A 32 20.04 1.56 7.33
N ASP A 33 20.62 1.75 8.51
CA ASP A 33 21.62 0.83 9.09
C ASP A 33 21.00 -0.55 9.36
N THR A 34 19.77 -0.54 9.83
CA THR A 34 18.89 -1.72 9.93
C THR A 34 17.62 -1.43 9.15
N PRO A 35 17.28 -2.26 8.16
CA PRO A 35 16.05 -2.07 7.41
C PRO A 35 14.85 -2.05 8.35
N ALA A 36 14.08 -0.99 8.30
CA ALA A 36 12.97 -0.78 9.21
C ALA A 36 11.71 -0.36 8.45
N PRO A 37 10.55 -0.89 8.84
CA PRO A 37 9.28 -0.52 8.26
C PRO A 37 8.85 0.88 8.69
N VAL A 38 8.24 1.63 7.77
CA VAL A 38 7.68 2.95 8.05
C VAL A 38 6.18 2.93 7.79
N GLY A 39 5.40 3.41 8.76
CA GLY A 39 3.95 3.56 8.67
C GLY A 39 3.18 2.57 9.53
N SER A 40 1.86 2.58 9.39
CA SER A 40 0.88 1.82 10.18
C SER A 40 0.34 0.60 9.39
N GLY A 41 -0.94 0.29 9.57
CA GLY A 41 -1.61 -0.82 8.91
C GLY A 41 -1.89 -0.60 7.42
N LEU A 42 -2.04 -1.70 6.72
CA LEU A 42 -2.46 -1.77 5.32
C LEU A 42 -3.27 -3.05 5.06
N VAL A 43 -3.84 -3.17 3.87
CA VAL A 43 -4.55 -4.39 3.46
C VAL A 43 -3.81 -5.05 2.29
N ILE A 44 -3.44 -6.30 2.46
CA ILE A 44 -3.01 -7.16 1.36
C ILE A 44 -4.26 -7.81 0.79
N GLN A 45 -4.55 -7.49 -0.46
CA GLN A 45 -5.70 -8.01 -1.19
C GLN A 45 -5.42 -9.42 -1.73
N PRO A 46 -6.45 -10.18 -2.15
CA PRO A 46 -6.25 -11.54 -2.67
C PRO A 46 -5.19 -11.66 -3.77
N VAL A 47 -5.05 -10.65 -4.64
CA VAL A 47 -3.99 -10.65 -5.67
C VAL A 47 -2.59 -10.52 -5.06
N GLY A 48 -2.45 -9.74 -3.99
CA GLY A 48 -1.18 -9.60 -3.26
C GLY A 48 -0.84 -10.86 -2.49
N LEU A 49 -1.83 -11.51 -1.86
CA LEU A 49 -1.63 -12.78 -1.14
C LEU A 49 -1.07 -13.87 -2.06
N ARG A 50 -1.57 -13.98 -3.30
CA ARG A 50 -1.01 -14.91 -4.28
C ARG A 50 0.45 -14.64 -4.61
N VAL A 51 0.86 -13.38 -4.66
CA VAL A 51 2.29 -13.06 -4.84
C VAL A 51 3.10 -13.47 -3.62
N LEU A 52 2.58 -13.23 -2.40
CA LEU A 52 3.24 -13.69 -1.17
C LEU A 52 3.38 -15.23 -1.12
N GLU A 53 2.38 -15.97 -1.62
CA GLU A 53 2.46 -17.44 -1.77
C GLU A 53 3.62 -17.84 -2.69
N LYS A 54 3.74 -17.21 -3.87
CA LYS A 54 4.84 -17.47 -4.82
C LYS A 54 6.22 -17.14 -4.26
N MET A 55 6.30 -16.28 -3.27
CA MET A 55 7.53 -15.89 -2.59
C MET A 55 7.88 -16.76 -1.39
N GLY A 56 6.94 -17.58 -0.91
CA GLY A 56 7.07 -18.30 0.37
C GLY A 56 6.98 -17.37 1.59
N ALA A 57 6.28 -16.23 1.47
CA ALA A 57 6.06 -15.26 2.54
C ALA A 57 4.62 -15.26 3.08
N ALA A 58 3.71 -16.02 2.45
CA ALA A 58 2.30 -15.99 2.80
C ALA A 58 2.02 -16.56 4.21
N GLU A 59 2.66 -17.64 4.60
CA GLU A 59 2.47 -18.27 5.92
C GLU A 59 2.82 -17.29 7.03
N ASP A 60 4.01 -16.67 6.97
CA ASP A 60 4.45 -15.68 7.95
C ASP A 60 3.50 -14.47 7.97
N ALA A 61 3.07 -13.98 6.80
CA ALA A 61 2.16 -12.84 6.72
C ALA A 61 0.76 -13.17 7.30
N LEU A 62 0.25 -14.37 7.05
CA LEU A 62 -1.03 -14.84 7.59
C LEU A 62 -0.97 -15.05 9.11
N ALA A 63 0.16 -15.50 9.64
CA ALA A 63 0.37 -15.66 11.08
C ALA A 63 0.31 -14.33 11.83
N TYR A 64 0.80 -13.24 11.20
CA TYR A 64 0.75 -11.90 11.78
C TYR A 64 -0.57 -11.17 11.53
N GLY A 65 -1.22 -11.38 10.39
CA GLY A 65 -2.31 -10.54 9.93
C GLY A 65 -3.69 -10.91 10.47
N ALA A 66 -4.67 -10.05 10.23
CA ALA A 66 -6.08 -10.27 10.54
C ALA A 66 -6.89 -10.40 9.24
N ALA A 67 -7.66 -11.49 9.11
CA ALA A 67 -8.53 -11.69 7.95
C ALA A 67 -9.74 -10.75 8.00
N GLY A 68 -9.88 -9.89 6.99
CA GLY A 68 -10.98 -8.97 6.81
C GLY A 68 -11.89 -9.39 5.67
N TYR A 69 -13.16 -9.65 5.96
CA TYR A 69 -14.12 -10.16 4.97
C TYR A 69 -14.99 -9.07 4.36
N GLN A 70 -14.99 -7.88 4.94
CA GLN A 70 -15.86 -6.78 4.54
C GLN A 70 -15.22 -5.42 4.81
N MET A 71 -15.51 -4.48 3.93
CA MET A 71 -15.30 -3.05 4.14
C MET A 71 -16.65 -2.38 4.33
N LEU A 72 -16.88 -1.79 5.51
CA LEU A 72 -18.16 -1.22 5.90
C LEU A 72 -17.98 0.25 6.33
N GLY A 73 -18.80 1.11 5.76
CA GLY A 73 -18.75 2.53 6.08
C GLY A 73 -20.14 3.16 6.16
N HIS A 74 -20.32 4.04 7.16
CA HIS A 74 -21.57 4.74 7.38
C HIS A 74 -21.36 6.24 7.44
N GLU A 75 -22.35 7.01 7.05
CA GLU A 75 -22.44 8.44 7.34
C GLU A 75 -22.67 8.66 8.84
N SER A 76 -21.93 9.61 9.44
CA SER A 76 -21.84 9.73 10.90
C SER A 76 -23.11 10.22 11.58
N HIS A 77 -23.92 11.08 10.93
CA HIS A 77 -25.13 11.64 11.53
C HIS A 77 -26.36 10.77 11.36
N THR A 78 -26.53 10.21 10.16
CA THR A 78 -27.74 9.47 9.79
C THR A 78 -27.59 7.96 9.99
N GLY A 79 -26.35 7.48 10.23
CA GLY A 79 -26.05 6.05 10.23
C GLY A 79 -26.23 5.37 8.88
N ARG A 80 -26.49 6.13 7.81
CA ARG A 80 -26.68 5.56 6.46
C ARG A 80 -25.45 4.82 6.01
N LYS A 81 -25.62 3.62 5.48
CA LYS A 81 -24.56 2.84 4.86
C LYS A 81 -24.14 3.50 3.54
N VAL A 82 -22.87 3.84 3.42
CA VAL A 82 -22.27 4.52 2.24
C VAL A 82 -21.17 3.71 1.59
N LEU A 83 -20.68 2.68 2.26
CA LEU A 83 -19.75 1.69 1.75
C LEU A 83 -20.12 0.32 2.31
N ASP A 84 -20.29 -0.66 1.44
CA ASP A 84 -20.50 -2.06 1.82
C ASP A 84 -19.92 -2.96 0.72
N VAL A 85 -18.70 -3.42 0.92
CA VAL A 85 -18.00 -4.27 -0.05
C VAL A 85 -17.49 -5.51 0.66
N SER A 86 -18.01 -6.67 0.26
CA SER A 86 -17.56 -7.97 0.73
C SER A 86 -16.58 -8.60 -0.25
N TYR A 87 -15.65 -9.41 0.28
CA TYR A 87 -14.69 -10.15 -0.54
C TYR A 87 -15.27 -11.38 -1.22
N GLY A 88 -16.45 -11.84 -0.83
CA GLY A 88 -17.15 -12.94 -1.47
C GLY A 88 -18.64 -12.96 -1.12
N PRO A 89 -19.48 -13.65 -1.93
CA PRO A 89 -20.85 -13.86 -1.59
C PRO A 89 -20.95 -14.71 -0.32
N ASN A 90 -21.77 -14.28 0.64
CA ASN A 90 -22.11 -15.04 1.86
C ASN A 90 -20.89 -15.47 2.72
N GLY A 91 -19.82 -14.66 2.80
CA GLY A 91 -18.65 -15.01 3.61
C GLY A 91 -17.76 -16.10 3.00
N GLY A 92 -17.73 -16.23 1.68
CA GLY A 92 -16.82 -17.15 0.98
C GLY A 92 -15.35 -16.96 1.43
N ASN A 93 -14.49 -17.95 1.22
CA ASN A 93 -13.11 -18.07 1.71
C ASN A 93 -12.14 -16.95 1.26
N SER A 94 -12.62 -15.88 0.61
CA SER A 94 -11.80 -14.78 0.13
C SER A 94 -11.83 -13.62 1.12
N PHE A 95 -10.68 -13.10 1.48
CA PHE A 95 -10.53 -11.99 2.42
C PHE A 95 -9.39 -11.05 1.99
N GLY A 96 -9.39 -9.86 2.53
CA GLY A 96 -8.22 -9.00 2.56
C GLY A 96 -7.47 -9.20 3.88
N LEU A 97 -6.16 -9.30 3.84
CA LEU A 97 -5.34 -9.42 5.03
C LEU A 97 -4.99 -8.03 5.56
N GLY A 98 -5.65 -7.60 6.64
CA GLY A 98 -5.21 -6.44 7.40
C GLY A 98 -3.91 -6.79 8.13
N ILE A 99 -2.85 -6.03 7.90
CA ILE A 99 -1.54 -6.34 8.48
C ILE A 99 -0.79 -5.05 8.80
N HIS A 100 -0.06 -5.05 9.92
CA HIS A 100 0.87 -3.97 10.20
C HIS A 100 2.06 -3.98 9.25
N ARG A 101 2.55 -2.81 8.85
CA ARG A 101 3.69 -2.71 7.92
C ARG A 101 4.94 -3.39 8.44
N ALA A 102 5.18 -3.36 9.77
CA ALA A 102 6.31 -4.06 10.40
C ALA A 102 6.19 -5.57 10.22
N SER A 103 5.01 -6.12 10.44
CA SER A 103 4.74 -7.55 10.33
C SER A 103 4.84 -8.05 8.89
N LEU A 104 4.32 -7.28 7.93
CA LEU A 104 4.52 -7.60 6.51
C LEU A 104 5.99 -7.50 6.10
N PHE A 105 6.69 -6.47 6.59
CA PHE A 105 8.12 -6.30 6.32
C PHE A 105 8.92 -7.49 6.86
N GLU A 106 8.65 -7.90 8.09
CA GLU A 106 9.29 -9.07 8.72
C GLU A 106 9.06 -10.35 7.91
N ALA A 107 7.81 -10.62 7.50
CA ALA A 107 7.46 -11.76 6.65
C ALA A 107 8.24 -11.76 5.33
N LEU A 108 8.35 -10.61 4.68
CA LEU A 108 9.09 -10.46 3.42
C LEU A 108 10.61 -10.58 3.63
N LEU A 109 11.14 -10.00 4.71
CA LEU A 109 12.55 -10.05 5.05
C LEU A 109 12.98 -11.49 5.35
N ASN A 110 12.24 -12.19 6.20
CA ASN A 110 12.49 -13.59 6.53
C ASN A 110 12.47 -14.49 5.29
N ALA A 111 11.48 -14.32 4.40
CA ALA A 111 11.41 -15.05 3.14
C ALA A 111 12.63 -14.77 2.23
N SER A 112 13.10 -13.52 2.21
CA SER A 112 14.27 -13.11 1.41
C SER A 112 15.58 -13.64 2.02
N GLN A 113 15.70 -13.62 3.34
CA GLN A 113 16.86 -14.18 4.06
C GLN A 113 16.97 -15.70 3.88
N ARG A 114 15.84 -16.42 3.92
CA ARG A 114 15.82 -17.89 3.64
C ARG A 114 16.37 -18.22 2.24
N LYS A 115 16.33 -17.28 1.30
CA LYS A 115 16.90 -17.41 -0.05
C LYS A 115 18.29 -16.77 -0.21
N GLY A 116 18.89 -16.30 0.86
CA GLY A 116 20.24 -15.73 0.83
C GLY A 116 20.36 -14.38 0.12
N VAL A 117 19.27 -13.58 0.05
CA VAL A 117 19.31 -12.25 -0.57
C VAL A 117 20.29 -11.34 0.16
N SER A 118 21.24 -10.78 -0.58
CA SER A 118 22.24 -9.84 -0.04
C SER A 118 21.65 -8.43 0.10
N ILE A 119 21.70 -7.86 1.31
CA ILE A 119 21.24 -6.52 1.62
C ILE A 119 22.44 -5.65 2.07
N THR A 120 22.68 -4.57 1.36
CA THR A 120 23.71 -3.56 1.70
C THR A 120 23.02 -2.38 2.37
N THR A 121 23.13 -2.32 3.68
CA THR A 121 22.55 -1.28 4.54
C THR A 121 23.39 -0.01 4.56
N ALA A 122 22.92 1.06 5.25
CA ALA A 122 23.60 2.38 5.34
C ALA A 122 24.04 2.91 3.96
N SER A 123 23.29 2.60 2.91
CA SER A 123 23.67 2.85 1.52
C SER A 123 22.56 3.60 0.78
N ARG A 124 22.41 4.88 1.16
CA ARG A 124 21.41 5.75 0.53
C ARG A 124 21.81 6.04 -0.92
N VAL A 125 20.98 5.59 -1.84
CA VAL A 125 21.10 5.91 -3.27
C VAL A 125 20.64 7.35 -3.48
N THR A 126 21.45 8.15 -4.20
CA THR A 126 21.20 9.56 -4.51
C THR A 126 21.06 9.82 -6.01
N GLY A 127 21.58 8.92 -6.84
CA GLY A 127 21.55 9.04 -8.28
C GLY A 127 22.01 7.77 -8.97
N THR A 128 22.03 7.83 -10.30
CA THR A 128 22.64 6.78 -11.13
C THR A 128 23.18 7.37 -12.43
N THR A 129 24.31 6.85 -12.88
CA THR A 129 24.97 7.25 -14.13
C THR A 129 25.03 6.07 -15.08
N LEU A 130 24.59 6.27 -16.33
CA LEU A 130 24.68 5.26 -17.38
C LEU A 130 25.94 5.50 -18.23
N LEU A 131 26.82 4.50 -18.25
CA LEU A 131 28.02 4.51 -19.08
C LEU A 131 28.20 3.12 -19.72
N ASN A 132 28.49 3.07 -21.01
CA ASN A 132 28.72 1.81 -21.73
C ASN A 132 27.60 0.76 -21.50
N ARG A 133 26.34 1.21 -21.51
CA ARG A 133 25.12 0.38 -21.27
C ARG A 133 25.01 -0.24 -19.89
N LYS A 134 25.82 0.19 -18.91
CA LYS A 134 25.77 -0.24 -17.52
C LYS A 134 25.55 0.96 -16.59
N HIS A 135 24.85 0.73 -15.50
CA HIS A 135 24.60 1.74 -14.49
C HIS A 135 25.61 1.66 -13.35
N THR A 136 26.05 2.81 -12.92
CA THR A 136 26.74 3.01 -11.62
C THR A 136 25.79 3.74 -10.70
N LEU A 137 25.56 3.24 -9.49
CA LEU A 137 24.77 3.92 -8.46
C LEU A 137 25.65 4.94 -7.73
N ASP A 138 25.12 6.15 -7.56
CA ASP A 138 25.68 7.15 -6.67
C ASP A 138 25.09 6.93 -5.28
N LEU A 139 25.95 6.61 -4.32
CA LEU A 139 25.60 6.43 -2.92
C LEU A 139 26.16 7.59 -2.10
N THR A 140 25.65 7.80 -0.89
CA THR A 140 26.24 8.78 0.00
C THR A 140 27.71 8.41 0.29
N GLY A 141 28.65 9.23 -0.22
CA GLY A 141 30.09 9.07 0.00
C GLY A 141 30.81 8.01 -0.84
N LYS A 142 30.15 7.27 -1.71
CA LYS A 142 30.75 6.24 -2.58
C LYS A 142 29.87 5.93 -3.80
N THR A 143 30.41 5.14 -4.72
CA THR A 143 29.66 4.58 -5.84
C THR A 143 29.62 3.06 -5.78
N ALA A 144 28.67 2.45 -6.47
CA ALA A 144 28.57 0.98 -6.61
C ALA A 144 28.23 0.59 -8.05
N GLY A 145 28.77 -0.52 -8.50
CA GLY A 145 28.55 -1.03 -9.86
C GLY A 145 29.84 -1.42 -10.55
N PRO A 146 29.83 -1.61 -11.88
CA PRO A 146 28.70 -1.39 -12.78
C PRO A 146 27.66 -2.49 -12.76
N PHE A 147 26.39 -2.13 -12.98
CA PHE A 147 25.22 -3.00 -13.03
C PHE A 147 24.62 -3.07 -14.43
N ASP A 148 24.14 -4.24 -14.83
CA ASP A 148 23.39 -4.45 -16.08
C ASP A 148 21.96 -3.88 -15.96
N LEU A 149 21.38 -3.96 -14.76
CA LEU A 149 20.03 -3.46 -14.44
C LEU A 149 20.00 -2.82 -13.06
N VAL A 150 19.35 -1.67 -12.96
CA VAL A 150 18.93 -1.03 -11.72
C VAL A 150 17.41 -1.12 -11.61
N ILE A 151 16.90 -1.69 -10.51
CA ILE A 151 15.48 -1.76 -10.17
C ILE A 151 15.21 -0.76 -9.06
N ASP A 152 14.51 0.31 -9.39
CA ASP A 152 14.13 1.35 -8.43
C ASP A 152 12.83 0.97 -7.72
N ALA A 153 12.95 0.53 -6.48
CA ALA A 153 11.88 0.25 -5.54
C ALA A 153 11.92 1.21 -4.33
N SER A 154 12.57 2.39 -4.47
CA SER A 154 12.79 3.36 -3.39
C SER A 154 11.51 4.10 -2.96
N GLY A 155 10.37 3.79 -3.57
CA GLY A 155 9.07 4.30 -3.18
C GLY A 155 8.83 5.76 -3.57
N ALA A 156 7.94 6.42 -2.81
CA ALA A 156 7.44 7.75 -3.16
C ALA A 156 8.51 8.87 -3.15
N LYS A 157 9.65 8.65 -2.52
CA LYS A 157 10.75 9.63 -2.45
C LYS A 157 11.97 9.20 -3.27
N SER A 158 11.76 8.33 -4.28
CA SER A 158 12.84 7.86 -5.12
C SER A 158 13.61 9.01 -5.77
N PRO A 159 14.95 9.05 -5.62
CA PRO A 159 15.79 10.02 -6.30
C PRO A 159 16.01 9.65 -7.78
N LEU A 160 15.71 8.42 -8.18
CA LEU A 160 15.91 7.92 -9.54
C LEU A 160 14.67 8.11 -10.42
N SER A 161 13.48 8.25 -9.80
CA SER A 161 12.23 8.36 -10.55
C SER A 161 12.02 9.77 -11.10
N PRO A 162 11.81 9.91 -12.41
CA PRO A 162 11.49 11.20 -13.03
C PRO A 162 10.03 11.61 -12.82
N MET A 163 9.27 10.89 -11.98
CA MET A 163 7.85 11.12 -11.82
C MET A 163 7.53 12.42 -11.10
N THR A 164 6.80 13.29 -11.75
CA THR A 164 6.17 14.45 -11.12
C THR A 164 4.78 14.06 -10.63
N ALA A 165 4.65 13.82 -9.32
CA ALA A 165 3.37 13.45 -8.72
C ALA A 165 2.63 14.69 -8.19
N LYS A 166 1.32 14.76 -8.46
CA LYS A 166 0.44 15.82 -7.96
C LYS A 166 0.07 15.53 -6.50
N PRO A 167 0.42 16.40 -5.53
CA PRO A 167 -0.02 16.26 -4.16
C PRO A 167 -1.55 16.30 -4.06
N LEU A 168 -2.13 15.46 -3.19
CA LEU A 168 -3.55 15.51 -2.87
C LEU A 168 -3.80 16.55 -1.76
N PRO A 169 -4.95 17.25 -1.78
CA PRO A 169 -5.29 18.26 -0.77
C PRO A 169 -5.54 17.64 0.61
N TYR A 170 -5.91 16.37 0.66
CA TYR A 170 -6.14 15.60 1.87
C TYR A 170 -5.04 14.59 2.13
N GLY A 171 -4.86 14.29 3.40
CA GLY A 171 -4.06 13.19 3.92
C GLY A 171 -4.79 12.51 5.07
N ALA A 172 -4.05 11.83 5.91
CA ALA A 172 -4.57 11.24 7.14
C ALA A 172 -3.48 11.19 8.20
N ILE A 173 -3.89 11.11 9.45
CA ILE A 173 -3.05 10.67 10.56
C ILE A 173 -3.41 9.22 10.88
N TRP A 174 -2.40 8.41 11.16
CA TRP A 174 -2.52 6.98 11.43
C TRP A 174 -1.83 6.62 12.75
N GLY A 175 -2.55 5.90 13.60
CA GLY A 175 -2.01 5.34 14.84
C GLY A 175 -2.20 3.83 14.89
N THR A 176 -1.34 3.15 15.64
CA THR A 176 -1.50 1.74 15.99
C THR A 176 -1.90 1.66 17.45
N VAL A 177 -2.99 0.97 17.73
CA VAL A 177 -3.57 0.80 19.06
C VAL A 177 -3.89 -0.67 19.32
N ASP A 178 -4.02 -1.05 20.58
CA ASP A 178 -4.49 -2.39 20.92
C ASP A 178 -5.97 -2.56 20.56
N TRP A 179 -6.35 -3.78 20.19
CA TRP A 179 -7.75 -4.12 20.01
C TRP A 179 -8.41 -4.34 21.38
N PRO A 180 -9.34 -3.48 21.83
CA PRO A 180 -9.95 -3.61 23.15
C PRO A 180 -10.87 -4.83 23.23
N GLU A 181 -10.79 -5.59 24.31
CA GLU A 181 -11.67 -6.75 24.57
C GLU A 181 -13.15 -6.34 24.69
N THR A 182 -13.39 -5.12 25.18
CA THR A 182 -14.75 -4.60 25.45
C THR A 182 -15.44 -3.99 24.24
N THR A 183 -14.78 -3.97 23.06
CA THR A 183 -15.37 -3.33 21.87
C THR A 183 -16.49 -4.17 21.27
N SER A 184 -17.54 -3.49 20.79
CA SER A 184 -18.60 -4.10 19.97
C SER A 184 -18.24 -4.20 18.49
N LEU A 185 -17.10 -3.62 18.07
CA LEU A 185 -16.68 -3.62 16.68
C LEU A 185 -16.15 -4.99 16.25
N SER A 186 -16.37 -5.32 15.00
CA SER A 186 -15.96 -6.63 14.45
C SER A 186 -14.48 -6.65 14.07
N TYR A 187 -13.72 -7.61 14.57
CA TYR A 187 -12.32 -7.87 14.22
C TYR A 187 -12.12 -8.41 12.79
N SER A 188 -13.20 -8.70 12.08
CA SER A 188 -13.15 -9.22 10.70
C SER A 188 -13.56 -8.21 9.63
N ARG A 189 -13.55 -6.91 9.95
CA ARG A 189 -13.99 -5.85 9.05
C ARG A 189 -13.13 -4.60 9.15
N LEU A 190 -12.88 -3.96 8.02
CA LEU A 190 -12.55 -2.54 7.99
C LEU A 190 -13.83 -1.75 8.23
N GLN A 191 -13.88 -0.92 9.25
CA GLN A 191 -15.05 -0.12 9.59
C GLN A 191 -14.72 1.37 9.59
N GLN A 192 -15.64 2.18 9.06
CA GLN A 192 -15.41 3.61 8.83
C GLN A 192 -16.65 4.44 9.10
N ARG A 193 -16.44 5.69 9.55
CA ARG A 193 -17.50 6.74 9.60
C ARG A 193 -17.06 7.93 8.78
N TYR A 194 -18.02 8.52 8.09
CA TYR A 194 -17.81 9.65 7.20
C TYR A 194 -18.69 10.81 7.63
N ARG A 195 -18.10 11.99 7.73
CA ARG A 195 -18.84 13.25 7.81
C ARG A 195 -18.65 13.99 6.49
N ARG A 196 -19.60 13.83 5.56
CA ARG A 196 -19.44 14.26 4.17
C ARG A 196 -18.21 13.60 3.52
N ALA A 197 -17.34 14.40 2.85
CA ALA A 197 -16.03 13.98 2.35
C ALA A 197 -14.86 14.67 3.10
N SER A 198 -15.17 15.56 4.05
CA SER A 198 -14.16 16.35 4.77
C SER A 198 -13.53 15.60 5.95
N ASN A 199 -14.26 14.70 6.58
CA ASN A 199 -13.75 13.89 7.68
C ASN A 199 -14.10 12.42 7.48
N MET A 200 -13.13 11.57 7.71
CA MET A 200 -13.28 10.14 7.73
C MET A 200 -12.45 9.59 8.88
N ILE A 201 -13.08 8.78 9.72
CA ILE A 201 -12.38 8.01 10.74
C ILE A 201 -12.61 6.54 10.48
N GLY A 202 -11.60 5.71 10.70
CA GLY A 202 -11.73 4.29 10.51
C GLY A 202 -10.82 3.47 11.39
N ILE A 203 -11.21 2.22 11.56
CA ILE A 203 -10.49 1.20 12.29
C ILE A 203 -10.31 -0.03 11.39
N LEU A 204 -9.07 -0.49 11.31
CA LEU A 204 -8.69 -1.68 10.56
C LEU A 204 -7.98 -2.64 11.51
N PRO A 205 -8.51 -3.85 11.76
CA PRO A 205 -7.75 -4.91 12.40
C PRO A 205 -6.50 -5.24 11.59
N ILE A 206 -5.33 -5.28 12.24
CA ILE A 206 -4.04 -5.46 11.56
C ILE A 206 -3.21 -6.60 12.14
N GLY A 207 -3.85 -7.48 12.92
CA GLY A 207 -3.19 -8.64 13.50
C GLY A 207 -2.25 -8.27 14.63
N THR A 208 -1.04 -8.81 14.63
CA THR A 208 -0.04 -8.65 15.69
C THR A 208 1.25 -8.03 15.15
N LEU A 209 2.12 -7.56 16.04
CA LEU A 209 3.46 -7.07 15.70
C LEU A 209 4.50 -8.19 15.88
N PRO A 210 5.68 -8.09 15.25
CA PRO A 210 6.72 -9.13 15.38
C PRO A 210 7.13 -9.48 16.81
N ASN A 211 7.07 -8.48 17.72
CA ASN A 211 7.48 -8.66 19.13
C ASN A 211 6.31 -8.45 20.11
N ASP A 212 5.07 -8.48 19.64
CA ASP A 212 3.89 -8.26 20.47
C ASP A 212 2.70 -9.05 19.90
N ASN A 213 2.30 -10.09 20.63
CA ASN A 213 1.22 -10.98 20.23
C ASN A 213 -0.19 -10.44 20.54
N SER A 214 -0.30 -9.25 21.12
CA SER A 214 -1.61 -8.64 21.35
C SER A 214 -2.24 -8.18 20.03
N PRO A 215 -3.54 -8.41 19.85
CA PRO A 215 -4.24 -7.97 18.64
C PRO A 215 -4.20 -6.44 18.50
N LYS A 216 -3.86 -5.94 17.33
CA LYS A 216 -3.72 -4.51 17.01
C LYS A 216 -4.76 -4.03 16.02
N ALA A 217 -4.98 -2.75 16.05
CA ALA A 217 -5.77 -2.02 15.07
C ALA A 217 -5.00 -0.81 14.54
N ALA A 218 -5.17 -0.52 13.27
CA ALA A 218 -4.80 0.76 12.70
C ALA A 218 -6.00 1.71 12.78
N LEU A 219 -5.87 2.75 13.58
CA LEU A 219 -6.79 3.87 13.67
C LEU A 219 -6.33 4.94 12.67
N PHE A 220 -7.25 5.47 11.86
CA PHE A 220 -6.92 6.54 10.93
C PHE A 220 -7.98 7.63 10.92
N TRP A 221 -7.51 8.87 10.76
CA TRP A 221 -8.31 10.07 10.66
C TRP A 221 -7.90 10.88 9.45
N SER A 222 -8.82 11.09 8.52
CA SER A 222 -8.60 11.89 7.31
C SER A 222 -8.82 13.37 7.60
N MET A 223 -7.94 14.22 7.05
CA MET A 223 -8.01 15.66 7.22
C MET A 223 -7.32 16.40 6.07
N PRO A 224 -7.61 17.68 5.83
CA PRO A 224 -6.84 18.51 4.93
C PRO A 224 -5.36 18.55 5.30
N ARG A 225 -4.46 18.52 4.30
CA ARG A 225 -3.01 18.56 4.57
C ARG A 225 -2.55 19.83 5.26
N ASN A 226 -3.23 20.93 5.00
CA ASN A 226 -2.90 22.22 5.61
C ASN A 226 -3.24 22.25 7.10
N ASP A 227 -4.11 21.36 7.56
CA ASP A 227 -4.54 21.31 8.96
C ASP A 227 -3.63 20.42 9.84
N PHE A 228 -2.60 19.78 9.28
CA PHE A 228 -1.67 18.94 10.05
C PHE A 228 -0.97 19.74 11.16
N THR A 229 -0.47 20.92 10.85
CA THR A 229 0.15 21.80 11.87
C THR A 229 -0.86 22.31 12.91
N LEU A 230 -2.08 22.61 12.47
CA LEU A 230 -3.16 22.98 13.41
C LEU A 230 -3.47 21.82 14.36
N TRP A 231 -3.57 20.60 13.83
CA TRP A 231 -3.81 19.41 14.66
C TRP A 231 -2.68 19.17 15.65
N GLU A 232 -1.40 19.31 15.25
CA GLU A 232 -0.23 19.18 16.13
C GLU A 232 -0.24 20.21 17.29
N ASN A 233 -0.81 21.39 17.08
CA ASN A 233 -0.91 22.45 18.07
C ASN A 233 -2.23 22.43 18.86
N THR A 234 -3.20 21.61 18.49
CA THR A 234 -4.46 21.42 19.22
C THR A 234 -4.26 20.42 20.34
N PRO A 235 -4.77 20.65 21.56
CA PRO A 235 -4.69 19.65 22.63
C PRO A 235 -5.24 18.30 22.19
N ILE A 236 -4.51 17.22 22.47
CA ILE A 236 -4.89 15.87 22.03
C ILE A 236 -6.29 15.47 22.52
N ASP A 237 -6.69 15.97 23.69
CA ASP A 237 -8.03 15.73 24.25
C ASP A 237 -9.16 16.32 23.41
N GLU A 238 -8.93 17.45 22.77
CA GLU A 238 -9.91 18.05 21.86
C GLU A 238 -10.10 17.19 20.61
N TRP A 239 -8.99 16.69 20.04
CA TRP A 239 -9.06 15.75 18.94
C TRP A 239 -9.79 14.46 19.36
N ARG A 240 -9.48 13.89 20.55
CA ARG A 240 -10.16 12.70 21.07
C ARG A 240 -11.66 12.92 21.19
N LYS A 241 -12.08 14.04 21.79
CA LYS A 241 -13.50 14.42 21.89
C LYS A 241 -14.16 14.53 20.51
N GLY A 242 -13.48 15.13 19.54
CA GLY A 242 -13.97 15.23 18.16
C GLY A 242 -14.11 13.87 17.47
N ALA A 243 -13.16 12.97 17.65
CA ALA A 243 -13.18 11.62 17.13
C ALA A 243 -14.30 10.76 17.73
N ILE A 244 -14.45 10.80 19.05
CA ILE A 244 -15.54 10.10 19.77
C ILE A 244 -16.90 10.70 19.40
N GLY A 245 -17.00 12.02 19.25
CA GLY A 245 -18.22 12.69 18.80
C GLY A 245 -18.63 12.33 17.37
N LEU A 246 -17.67 11.96 16.51
CA LEU A 246 -17.95 11.45 15.17
C LEU A 246 -18.39 9.98 15.17
N TRP A 247 -17.84 9.19 16.11
CA TRP A 247 -18.10 7.76 16.23
C TRP A 247 -17.85 7.27 17.67
N SER A 248 -18.90 7.20 18.46
CA SER A 248 -18.81 6.90 19.90
C SER A 248 -18.21 5.52 20.21
N GLU A 249 -18.50 4.50 19.37
CA GLU A 249 -17.96 3.15 19.57
C GLU A 249 -16.44 3.06 19.44
N LEU A 250 -15.77 4.11 18.89
CA LEU A 250 -14.31 4.17 18.85
C LEU A 250 -13.65 4.67 20.14
N ALA A 251 -14.40 5.08 21.16
CA ALA A 251 -13.83 5.60 22.40
C ALA A 251 -12.70 4.71 22.96
N PRO A 252 -12.85 3.38 23.11
CA PRO A 252 -11.80 2.52 23.67
C PRO A 252 -10.50 2.46 22.83
N PHE A 253 -10.56 2.80 21.54
CA PHE A 253 -9.40 2.89 20.66
C PHE A 253 -8.76 4.27 20.70
N VAL A 254 -9.58 5.32 20.65
CA VAL A 254 -9.14 6.72 20.61
C VAL A 254 -8.48 7.12 21.91
N GLU A 255 -8.99 6.63 23.04
CA GLU A 255 -8.46 6.90 24.38
C GLU A 255 -7.04 6.36 24.61
N GLN A 256 -6.58 5.40 23.81
CA GLN A 256 -5.21 4.92 23.86
C GLN A 256 -4.20 5.93 23.26
N ILE A 257 -4.67 6.88 22.45
CA ILE A 257 -3.83 7.94 21.88
C ILE A 257 -3.67 9.06 22.90
N GLN A 258 -2.53 9.08 23.57
CA GLN A 258 -2.22 10.04 24.65
C GLN A 258 -1.40 11.24 24.15
N SER A 259 -0.74 11.12 22.97
CA SER A 259 0.07 12.17 22.39
C SER A 259 0.06 12.11 20.86
N HIS A 260 0.35 13.25 20.23
CA HIS A 260 0.47 13.35 18.75
C HIS A 260 1.56 12.45 18.18
N SER A 261 2.62 12.17 18.96
CA SER A 261 3.74 11.31 18.52
C SER A 261 3.35 9.85 18.25
N GLN A 262 2.19 9.40 18.79
CA GLN A 262 1.64 8.08 18.48
C GLN A 262 0.94 8.02 17.12
N MET A 263 0.76 9.17 16.47
CA MET A 263 0.11 9.27 15.16
C MET A 263 1.12 9.71 14.08
N THR A 264 1.09 9.07 12.93
CA THR A 264 1.98 9.35 11.81
C THR A 264 1.19 10.03 10.68
N HIS A 265 1.76 11.10 10.12
CA HIS A 265 1.17 11.79 8.97
C HIS A 265 1.36 11.00 7.67
N ALA A 266 0.26 10.70 7.01
CA ALA A 266 0.23 10.14 5.66
C ALA A 266 -0.15 11.22 4.65
N ARG A 267 0.79 11.56 3.77
CA ARG A 267 0.62 12.52 2.68
C ARG A 267 0.53 11.77 1.37
N TYR A 268 -0.55 11.99 0.65
CA TYR A 268 -0.83 11.26 -0.59
C TYR A 268 -0.55 12.12 -1.81
N SER A 269 -0.29 11.46 -2.94
CA SER A 269 -0.13 12.09 -4.24
C SER A 269 -0.57 11.14 -5.35
N HIS A 270 -0.98 11.69 -6.50
CA HIS A 270 -1.22 10.92 -7.72
C HIS A 270 -0.13 11.19 -8.74
N GLY A 271 0.37 10.13 -9.34
CA GLY A 271 1.35 10.19 -10.42
C GLY A 271 1.56 8.81 -11.03
N THR A 272 1.89 8.78 -12.32
CA THR A 272 2.17 7.53 -13.04
C THR A 272 3.15 7.81 -14.15
N LEU A 273 4.24 7.06 -14.21
CA LEU A 273 5.17 7.10 -15.32
C LEU A 273 4.52 6.51 -16.57
N ARG A 274 4.56 7.26 -17.66
CA ARG A 274 4.04 6.80 -18.95
C ARG A 274 4.80 5.55 -19.45
N LYS A 275 6.09 5.51 -19.21
CA LYS A 275 7.01 4.39 -19.45
C LYS A 275 7.88 4.23 -18.20
N PRO A 276 7.69 3.16 -17.38
CA PRO A 276 8.39 3.02 -16.10
C PRO A 276 9.80 2.44 -16.25
N TYR A 277 10.38 2.49 -17.45
CA TYR A 277 11.73 1.99 -17.69
C TYR A 277 12.46 2.79 -18.76
N SER A 278 13.77 2.73 -18.71
CA SER A 278 14.72 3.17 -19.72
C SER A 278 15.80 2.09 -19.92
N GLN A 279 16.86 2.39 -20.64
CA GLN A 279 17.96 1.44 -20.83
C GLN A 279 18.57 1.06 -19.48
N GLY A 280 18.47 -0.21 -19.09
CA GLY A 280 19.04 -0.75 -17.86
C GLY A 280 18.48 -0.17 -16.54
N LEU A 281 17.37 0.56 -16.56
CA LEU A 281 16.70 1.12 -15.38
C LEU A 281 15.20 0.87 -15.44
N VAL A 282 14.60 0.39 -14.34
CA VAL A 282 13.15 0.18 -14.23
C VAL A 282 12.65 0.62 -12.85
N HIS A 283 11.48 1.26 -12.81
CA HIS A 283 10.80 1.70 -11.60
C HIS A 283 9.61 0.79 -11.29
N ILE A 284 9.42 0.44 -10.02
CA ILE A 284 8.29 -0.36 -9.54
C ILE A 284 7.61 0.29 -8.33
N GLY A 285 6.36 -0.06 -8.08
CA GLY A 285 5.58 0.45 -6.96
C GLY A 285 5.45 1.97 -6.99
N ASP A 286 5.58 2.62 -5.84
CA ASP A 286 5.40 4.08 -5.70
C ASP A 286 6.47 4.90 -6.47
N ALA A 287 7.59 4.33 -6.88
CA ALA A 287 8.54 4.96 -7.77
C ALA A 287 8.02 5.06 -9.22
N ALA A 288 7.09 4.17 -9.61
CA ALA A 288 6.47 4.13 -10.93
C ALA A 288 5.06 4.72 -10.99
N HIS A 289 4.27 4.52 -9.93
CA HIS A 289 2.85 4.95 -9.87
C HIS A 289 2.40 5.14 -8.42
N ARG A 290 1.81 6.29 -8.14
CA ARG A 290 1.28 6.68 -6.82
C ARG A 290 -0.20 6.93 -6.90
N ALA A 291 -0.93 6.47 -5.91
CA ALA A 291 -2.37 6.68 -5.79
C ALA A 291 -2.77 7.00 -4.35
N SER A 292 -4.00 7.49 -4.16
CA SER A 292 -4.58 7.59 -2.83
C SER A 292 -4.86 6.19 -2.25
N PRO A 293 -4.95 6.05 -0.92
CA PRO A 293 -5.19 4.76 -0.28
C PRO A 293 -6.65 4.26 -0.38
N GLN A 294 -7.54 4.99 -1.04
CA GLN A 294 -8.99 4.70 -1.07
C GLN A 294 -9.34 3.29 -1.55
N LEU A 295 -8.53 2.72 -2.43
CA LEU A 295 -8.72 1.36 -2.93
C LEU A 295 -7.90 0.30 -2.19
N GLY A 296 -7.05 0.68 -1.24
CA GLY A 296 -6.17 -0.23 -0.50
C GLY A 296 -5.19 -1.01 -1.37
N GLN A 297 -4.74 -0.44 -2.51
CA GLN A 297 -3.99 -1.19 -3.52
C GLN A 297 -2.47 -0.90 -3.57
N GLY A 298 -1.95 0.08 -2.85
CA GLY A 298 -0.54 0.50 -3.00
C GLY A 298 0.47 -0.64 -2.84
N ALA A 299 0.42 -1.36 -1.73
CA ALA A 299 1.29 -2.51 -1.48
C ALA A 299 1.08 -3.64 -2.50
N ASN A 300 -0.18 -3.91 -2.86
CA ASN A 300 -0.54 -4.94 -3.84
C ASN A 300 0.03 -4.62 -5.23
N MET A 301 -0.01 -3.35 -5.63
CA MET A 301 0.55 -2.90 -6.90
C MET A 301 2.08 -3.11 -6.95
N ALA A 302 2.79 -2.85 -5.85
CA ALA A 302 4.23 -3.09 -5.76
C ALA A 302 4.57 -4.60 -5.83
N LEU A 303 3.81 -5.44 -5.15
CA LEU A 303 3.94 -6.91 -5.22
C LEU A 303 3.69 -7.43 -6.65
N LEU A 304 2.64 -6.96 -7.29
CA LEU A 304 2.30 -7.32 -8.67
C LEU A 304 3.36 -6.86 -9.67
N ASP A 305 3.94 -5.67 -9.48
CA ASP A 305 5.05 -5.20 -10.32
C ASP A 305 6.28 -6.08 -10.16
N ALA A 306 6.64 -6.41 -8.91
CA ALA A 306 7.76 -7.30 -8.61
C ALA A 306 7.59 -8.67 -9.30
N TYR A 307 6.40 -9.27 -9.18
CA TYR A 307 6.10 -10.55 -9.80
C TYR A 307 6.19 -10.51 -11.34
N ALA A 308 5.57 -9.49 -11.96
CA ALA A 308 5.61 -9.33 -13.43
C ALA A 308 7.02 -9.11 -13.94
N LEU A 309 7.81 -8.24 -13.25
CA LEU A 309 9.17 -7.96 -13.64
C LEU A 309 10.07 -9.19 -13.50
N ALA A 310 9.98 -9.91 -12.36
CA ALA A 310 10.72 -11.15 -12.16
C ALA A 310 10.38 -12.20 -13.21
N HIS A 311 9.10 -12.39 -13.54
CA HIS A 311 8.68 -13.29 -14.60
C HIS A 311 9.31 -12.92 -15.95
N CYS A 312 9.25 -11.64 -16.31
CA CYS A 312 9.81 -11.20 -17.60
C CYS A 312 11.34 -11.36 -17.65
N LEU A 313 12.06 -11.05 -16.57
CA LEU A 313 13.51 -11.22 -16.48
C LEU A 313 13.96 -12.69 -16.55
N LYS A 314 13.09 -13.63 -16.17
CA LYS A 314 13.36 -15.09 -16.30
C LYS A 314 13.18 -15.61 -17.73
N HIS A 315 12.33 -14.96 -18.54
CA HIS A 315 11.91 -15.51 -19.82
C HIS A 315 12.39 -14.73 -21.06
N TYR A 316 12.89 -13.50 -20.88
CA TYR A 316 13.28 -12.63 -21.99
C TYR A 316 14.64 -11.97 -21.76
N ALA A 317 15.32 -11.62 -22.83
CA ALA A 317 16.50 -10.75 -22.77
C ALA A 317 16.14 -9.38 -22.19
N LEU A 318 17.07 -8.69 -21.52
CA LEU A 318 16.83 -7.51 -20.69
C LEU A 318 15.90 -6.47 -21.34
N GLU A 319 16.23 -5.99 -22.54
CA GLU A 319 15.43 -4.94 -23.19
C GLU A 319 13.99 -5.39 -23.49
N GLN A 320 13.83 -6.65 -23.92
CA GLN A 320 12.53 -7.25 -24.15
C GLN A 320 11.79 -7.50 -22.83
N ALA A 321 12.48 -7.92 -21.77
CA ALA A 321 11.90 -8.13 -20.46
C ALA A 321 11.26 -6.86 -19.91
N LEU A 322 11.94 -5.71 -20.01
CA LEU A 322 11.42 -4.42 -19.58
C LEU A 322 10.20 -3.98 -20.41
N ALA A 323 10.21 -4.24 -21.70
CA ALA A 323 9.08 -3.93 -22.59
C ALA A 323 7.85 -4.80 -22.25
N GLU A 324 8.03 -6.12 -22.09
CA GLU A 324 6.94 -7.06 -21.77
C GLU A 324 6.41 -6.82 -20.33
N TYR A 325 7.28 -6.50 -19.36
CA TYR A 325 6.86 -6.04 -18.03
C TYR A 325 5.89 -4.85 -18.13
N HIS A 326 6.28 -3.79 -18.83
CA HIS A 326 5.41 -2.62 -18.99
C HIS A 326 4.09 -2.98 -19.69
N LYS A 327 4.14 -3.75 -20.76
CA LYS A 327 2.96 -4.20 -21.52
C LYS A 327 2.00 -5.02 -20.65
N SER A 328 2.52 -5.92 -19.80
CA SER A 328 1.71 -6.77 -18.92
C SER A 328 0.98 -5.95 -17.85
N ARG A 329 1.66 -4.93 -17.28
CA ARG A 329 1.13 -4.13 -16.15
C ARG A 329 0.30 -2.92 -16.56
N LYS A 330 0.59 -2.33 -17.73
CA LYS A 330 0.05 -1.03 -18.18
C LYS A 330 -1.46 -0.89 -18.03
N ARG A 331 -2.24 -1.91 -18.42
CA ARG A 331 -3.72 -1.84 -18.37
C ARG A 331 -4.22 -1.83 -16.94
N HIS A 332 -3.69 -2.70 -16.09
CA HIS A 332 -4.07 -2.79 -14.68
C HIS A 332 -3.73 -1.50 -13.94
N VAL A 333 -2.50 -1.00 -14.06
CA VAL A 333 -2.07 0.27 -13.48
C VAL A 333 -2.98 1.41 -13.92
N LYS A 334 -3.24 1.56 -15.23
CA LYS A 334 -4.07 2.64 -15.76
C LYS A 334 -5.49 2.65 -15.18
N ILE A 335 -6.12 1.47 -15.07
CA ILE A 335 -7.49 1.37 -14.57
C ILE A 335 -7.53 1.68 -13.08
N TYR A 336 -6.63 1.12 -12.27
CA TYR A 336 -6.60 1.39 -10.83
C TYR A 336 -6.23 2.83 -10.50
N GLN A 337 -5.37 3.47 -11.28
CA GLN A 337 -5.09 4.90 -11.17
C GLN A 337 -6.33 5.75 -11.49
N ALA A 338 -7.06 5.43 -12.55
CA ALA A 338 -8.30 6.13 -12.92
C ALA A 338 -9.38 5.96 -11.85
N MET A 339 -9.56 4.74 -11.31
CA MET A 339 -10.52 4.49 -10.24
C MET A 339 -10.13 5.22 -8.95
N SER A 340 -8.85 5.20 -8.58
CA SER A 340 -8.37 5.96 -7.43
C SER A 340 -8.61 7.46 -7.59
N TRP A 341 -8.32 8.01 -8.76
CA TRP A 341 -8.58 9.41 -9.08
C TRP A 341 -10.07 9.77 -8.99
N MET A 342 -10.94 8.89 -9.48
CA MET A 342 -12.39 9.09 -9.48
C MET A 342 -13.00 8.99 -8.07
N PHE A 343 -12.57 8.02 -7.28
CA PHE A 343 -13.14 7.81 -5.94
C PHE A 343 -12.59 8.75 -4.88
N THR A 344 -11.34 9.19 -4.98
CA THR A 344 -10.71 10.01 -3.94
C THR A 344 -11.55 11.23 -3.56
N PRO A 345 -12.05 12.08 -4.48
CA PRO A 345 -12.81 13.28 -4.08
C PRO A 345 -14.18 12.97 -3.47
N MET A 346 -14.71 11.77 -3.63
CA MET A 346 -15.97 11.35 -2.99
C MET A 346 -15.80 11.11 -1.48
N TYR A 347 -14.57 10.82 -1.04
CA TYR A 347 -14.24 10.48 0.34
C TYR A 347 -13.29 11.47 1.01
N GLN A 348 -12.50 12.22 0.21
CA GLN A 348 -11.51 13.19 0.69
C GLN A 348 -11.55 14.46 -0.17
N SER A 349 -12.47 15.37 0.15
CA SER A 349 -12.57 16.68 -0.47
C SER A 349 -13.47 17.64 0.33
N ASP A 350 -13.38 18.95 0.00
CA ASP A 350 -14.28 19.99 0.52
C ASP A 350 -15.61 20.07 -0.24
N SER A 351 -15.86 19.15 -1.18
CA SER A 351 -17.08 19.13 -1.98
C SER A 351 -18.31 18.92 -1.10
N ARG A 352 -19.33 19.73 -1.34
CA ARG A 352 -20.66 19.56 -0.74
C ARG A 352 -21.58 18.66 -1.57
N ILE A 353 -21.27 18.48 -2.85
CA ILE A 353 -22.11 17.76 -3.83
C ILE A 353 -21.69 16.28 -3.93
N LEU A 354 -20.38 16.00 -4.01
CA LEU A 354 -19.88 14.63 -4.19
C LEU A 354 -20.31 13.65 -3.07
N PRO A 355 -20.33 14.04 -1.78
CA PRO A 355 -20.89 13.18 -0.76
C PRO A 355 -22.37 12.87 -0.95
N ILE A 356 -23.17 13.83 -1.41
CA ILE A 356 -24.59 13.62 -1.70
C ILE A 356 -24.74 12.60 -2.83
N LEU A 357 -23.98 12.75 -3.91
CA LEU A 357 -23.95 11.81 -5.02
C LEU A 357 -23.52 10.40 -4.55
N ARG A 358 -22.47 10.32 -3.72
CA ARG A 358 -22.03 9.07 -3.12
C ARG A 358 -23.13 8.42 -2.30
N ASP A 359 -23.74 9.16 -1.37
CA ASP A 359 -24.62 8.62 -0.33
C ASP A 359 -26.03 8.30 -0.86
N TRP A 360 -26.52 9.05 -1.87
CA TRP A 360 -27.89 8.93 -2.36
C TRP A 360 -28.02 8.22 -3.71
N LEU A 361 -26.95 8.18 -4.51
CA LEU A 361 -26.98 7.52 -5.81
C LEU A 361 -26.03 6.30 -5.86
N LEU A 362 -24.75 6.51 -5.55
CA LEU A 362 -23.78 5.45 -5.73
C LEU A 362 -23.89 4.34 -4.67
N ALA A 363 -24.11 4.68 -3.41
CA ALA A 363 -24.24 3.69 -2.34
C ALA A 363 -25.48 2.81 -2.53
N PRO A 364 -26.70 3.34 -2.79
CA PRO A 364 -27.84 2.48 -3.11
C PRO A 364 -27.65 1.66 -4.39
N SER A 365 -27.10 2.25 -5.45
CA SER A 365 -26.87 1.53 -6.71
C SER A 365 -25.81 0.42 -6.58
N SER A 366 -24.92 0.53 -5.61
CA SER A 366 -23.89 -0.47 -5.35
C SER A 366 -24.43 -1.82 -4.87
N THR A 367 -25.69 -1.87 -4.42
CA THR A 367 -26.37 -3.10 -3.98
C THR A 367 -27.08 -3.82 -5.13
N VAL A 368 -27.24 -3.15 -6.28
CA VAL A 368 -27.97 -3.69 -7.44
C VAL A 368 -26.99 -4.38 -8.41
N PRO A 369 -27.25 -5.63 -8.83
CA PRO A 369 -26.41 -6.28 -9.83
C PRO A 369 -26.33 -5.46 -11.14
N PRO A 370 -25.10 -5.37 -11.77
CA PRO A 370 -23.88 -6.12 -11.47
C PRO A 370 -22.90 -5.40 -10.49
N ALA A 371 -23.27 -4.26 -9.91
CA ALA A 371 -22.37 -3.40 -9.15
C ALA A 371 -21.67 -4.11 -7.96
N PRO A 372 -22.30 -4.97 -7.15
CA PRO A 372 -21.61 -5.68 -6.08
C PRO A 372 -20.44 -6.54 -6.59
N LYS A 373 -20.61 -7.23 -7.73
CA LYS A 373 -19.55 -8.05 -8.34
C LYS A 373 -18.38 -7.17 -8.84
N ILE A 374 -18.69 -6.01 -9.41
CA ILE A 374 -17.67 -5.05 -9.89
C ILE A 374 -16.86 -4.51 -8.70
N LEU A 375 -17.52 -4.08 -7.63
CA LEU A 375 -16.87 -3.57 -6.42
C LEU A 375 -16.01 -4.64 -5.73
N THR A 376 -16.53 -5.85 -5.59
CA THR A 376 -15.75 -6.99 -5.07
C THR A 376 -14.51 -7.24 -5.94
N SER A 377 -14.63 -7.25 -7.26
CA SER A 377 -13.50 -7.44 -8.17
C SER A 377 -12.50 -6.29 -8.09
N LEU A 378 -12.99 -5.05 -7.92
CA LEU A 378 -12.13 -3.88 -7.75
C LEU A 378 -11.29 -3.99 -6.47
N VAL A 379 -11.93 -4.28 -5.34
CA VAL A 379 -11.23 -4.42 -4.05
C VAL A 379 -10.27 -5.60 -4.08
N LYS A 380 -10.65 -6.74 -4.64
CA LYS A 380 -9.77 -7.92 -4.79
C LYS A 380 -8.53 -7.67 -5.67
N GLY A 381 -8.51 -6.61 -6.46
CA GLY A 381 -7.46 -6.37 -7.44
C GLY A 381 -7.65 -7.11 -8.78
N THR A 382 -8.83 -7.69 -9.02
CA THR A 382 -9.12 -8.58 -10.15
C THR A 382 -10.11 -8.01 -11.18
N MET A 383 -10.50 -6.73 -11.06
CA MET A 383 -11.41 -6.09 -12.02
C MET A 383 -10.92 -6.18 -13.47
N VAL A 384 -9.62 -6.18 -13.64
CA VAL A 384 -8.92 -6.58 -14.88
C VAL A 384 -7.77 -7.48 -14.50
N SER A 385 -7.32 -8.34 -15.43
CA SER A 385 -6.17 -9.18 -15.17
C SER A 385 -4.98 -8.35 -14.68
N PRO A 386 -4.40 -8.69 -13.53
CA PRO A 386 -3.24 -7.96 -12.98
C PRO A 386 -2.04 -8.00 -13.93
N HIS A 387 -1.90 -9.09 -14.66
CA HIS A 387 -0.83 -9.31 -15.64
C HIS A 387 -1.43 -9.85 -16.94
N ARG A 388 -1.19 -9.18 -18.04
CA ARG A 388 -1.60 -9.68 -19.34
C ARG A 388 -0.60 -10.73 -19.84
N GLY A 389 -1.07 -11.98 -19.97
CA GLY A 389 -0.23 -13.09 -20.48
C GLY A 389 0.74 -13.67 -19.44
N ILE A 390 0.55 -13.40 -18.15
CA ILE A 390 1.32 -13.99 -17.07
C ILE A 390 0.32 -14.49 -16.02
N ASP A 391 0.36 -15.76 -15.66
CA ASP A 391 -0.47 -16.35 -14.62
C ASP A 391 0.15 -16.16 -13.22
N ILE A 392 -0.70 -15.86 -12.23
CA ILE A 392 -0.33 -15.77 -10.81
C ILE A 392 -0.92 -16.94 -10.06
#